data_bf6697402606d8f1296b74257be0de27
#
_entry.id   bf6697402606d8f1296b74257be0de27
#
_cell.length_a   1.000
_cell.length_b   1.000
_cell.length_c   1.000
_cell.angle_alpha   90.00
_cell.angle_beta   90.00
_cell.angle_gamma   90.00
#
_symmetry.space_group_name_H-M   'P 1'
#
loop_
_entity.id
_entity.type
_entity.pdbx_description
1 polymer ?
#
loop_
_entity_poly.entity_id
_entity_poly.type
_entity_poly.pdbx_seq_one_letter_code
_entity_poly.pdbx_strand_id
1 'polypeptide(L)'
;MIVTNEMLEDYVIFPDFLWEFRISMTAKLIYSVILTETMRQKLVDEQGHSYAEMSIGQIAAQANVCEGSVDKILHSLSCIGLIEYQKESNRIYPKKPVIGEKESI
;
A
#
# COMPACT_ATOMS: atom_id res chain seq x y z
N MET A 1 -12.03 -14.06 -21.81
CA MET A 1 -11.07 -15.06 -21.34
C MET A 1 -11.23 -15.28 -19.85
N ILE A 2 -11.23 -16.54 -19.45
CA ILE A 2 -11.38 -16.85 -18.02
C ILE A 2 -10.02 -16.68 -17.33
N VAL A 3 -10.04 -16.05 -16.16
CA VAL A 3 -8.82 -15.78 -15.40
C VAL A 3 -8.30 -17.08 -14.76
N THR A 4 -6.99 -17.31 -14.89
CA THR A 4 -6.32 -18.46 -14.26
C THR A 4 -5.56 -18.01 -13.01
N ASN A 5 -5.10 -18.96 -12.20
CA ASN A 5 -4.32 -18.65 -11.02
C ASN A 5 -3.03 -17.89 -11.34
N GLU A 6 -2.40 -18.22 -12.47
CA GLU A 6 -1.19 -17.51 -12.89
C GLU A 6 -1.48 -16.05 -13.20
N MET A 7 -2.62 -15.77 -13.80
CA MET A 7 -3.01 -14.41 -14.13
C MET A 7 -3.31 -13.60 -12.87
N LEU A 8 -3.80 -14.25 -11.82
CA LEU A 8 -4.11 -13.57 -10.57
C LEU A 8 -2.86 -13.05 -9.85
N GLU A 9 -1.70 -13.61 -10.13
CA GLU A 9 -0.44 -13.13 -9.55
C GLU A 9 -0.06 -11.73 -10.03
N ASP A 10 -0.58 -11.32 -11.18
CA ASP A 10 -0.32 -9.99 -11.74
C ASP A 10 -1.28 -8.93 -11.20
N TYR A 11 -2.24 -9.30 -10.37
CA TYR A 11 -3.26 -8.39 -9.89
C TYR A 11 -2.84 -7.77 -8.56
N VAL A 12 -3.32 -6.55 -8.35
CA VAL A 12 -3.09 -5.82 -7.10
C VAL A 12 -4.18 -6.19 -6.11
N ILE A 13 -3.79 -6.44 -4.86
CA ILE A 13 -4.73 -6.72 -3.79
C ILE A 13 -5.35 -5.41 -3.32
N PHE A 14 -6.68 -5.33 -3.31
CA PHE A 14 -7.42 -4.15 -2.89
C PHE A 14 -8.20 -4.49 -1.61
N PRO A 15 -7.73 -4.08 -0.43
CA PRO A 15 -8.39 -4.41 0.83
C PRO A 15 -9.77 -3.74 0.94
N ASP A 16 -10.72 -4.48 1.47
CA ASP A 16 -12.10 -3.98 1.62
C ASP A 16 -12.19 -2.74 2.50
N PHE A 17 -11.37 -2.64 3.54
CA PHE A 17 -11.46 -1.49 4.45
C PHE A 17 -11.20 -0.16 3.75
N LEU A 18 -10.54 -0.16 2.60
CA LEU A 18 -10.27 1.08 1.88
C LEU A 18 -11.53 1.78 1.42
N TRP A 19 -12.63 1.06 1.25
CA TRP A 19 -13.91 1.66 0.87
C TRP A 19 -14.46 2.62 1.93
N GLU A 20 -14.03 2.46 3.17
CA GLU A 20 -14.49 3.29 4.28
C GLU A 20 -13.71 4.59 4.43
N PHE A 21 -12.60 4.72 3.71
CA PHE A 21 -11.80 5.94 3.77
C PHE A 21 -12.19 6.90 2.66
N ARG A 22 -12.29 8.19 3.05
CA ARG A 22 -12.60 9.26 2.10
C ARG A 22 -11.30 9.80 1.49
N ILE A 23 -10.63 8.96 0.75
CA ILE A 23 -9.41 9.32 0.03
C ILE A 23 -9.62 9.04 -1.45
N SER A 24 -8.79 9.62 -2.29
CA SER A 24 -8.92 9.44 -3.74
C SER A 24 -8.74 7.97 -4.13
N MET A 25 -9.29 7.59 -5.27
CA MET A 25 -9.08 6.24 -5.80
C MET A 25 -7.59 6.01 -6.10
N THR A 26 -6.87 7.05 -6.54
CA THR A 26 -5.43 6.94 -6.77
C THR A 26 -4.69 6.63 -5.48
N ALA A 27 -5.07 7.25 -4.38
CA ALA A 27 -4.48 6.95 -3.07
C ALA A 27 -4.76 5.51 -2.64
N LYS A 28 -5.97 5.03 -2.87
CA LYS A 28 -6.33 3.64 -2.58
C LYS A 28 -5.52 2.68 -3.43
N LEU A 29 -5.32 3.00 -4.70
CA LEU A 29 -4.51 2.20 -5.59
C LEU A 29 -3.06 2.14 -5.14
N ILE A 30 -2.49 3.27 -4.75
CA ILE A 30 -1.10 3.31 -4.28
C ILE A 30 -0.94 2.49 -3.01
N TYR A 31 -1.86 2.60 -2.06
CA TYR A 31 -1.84 1.74 -0.88
C TYR A 31 -1.89 0.27 -1.27
N SER A 32 -2.74 -0.08 -2.21
CA SER A 32 -2.89 -1.47 -2.66
C SER A 32 -1.63 -1.99 -3.34
N VAL A 33 -0.95 -1.14 -4.12
CA VAL A 33 0.35 -1.48 -4.72
C VAL A 33 1.38 -1.78 -3.62
N ILE A 34 1.45 -0.94 -2.61
CA ILE A 34 2.37 -1.11 -1.50
C ILE A 34 2.08 -2.41 -0.74
N LEU A 35 0.82 -2.67 -0.43
CA LEU A 35 0.42 -3.88 0.27
C LEU A 35 0.77 -5.13 -0.54
N THR A 36 0.49 -5.10 -1.83
CA THR A 36 0.78 -6.22 -2.72
C THR A 36 2.27 -6.51 -2.75
N GLU A 37 3.10 -5.47 -2.88
CA GLU A 37 4.55 -5.65 -2.88
C GLU A 37 5.06 -6.15 -1.52
N THR A 38 4.47 -5.68 -0.44
CA THR A 38 4.82 -6.17 0.89
C THR A 38 4.61 -7.68 0.98
N MET A 39 3.52 -8.17 0.42
CA MET A 39 3.23 -9.60 0.41
C MET A 39 4.15 -10.38 -0.52
N ARG A 40 4.55 -9.78 -1.64
CA ARG A 40 5.46 -10.42 -2.59
C ARG A 40 6.89 -10.50 -2.06
N GLN A 41 7.39 -9.42 -1.48
CA GLN A 41 8.77 -9.32 -1.01
C GLN A 41 9.00 -10.13 0.27
N LYS A 42 7.98 -10.26 1.09
CA LYS A 42 8.05 -11.00 2.35
C LYS A 42 9.18 -10.52 3.28
N LEU A 43 9.41 -9.22 3.28
CA LEU A 43 10.42 -8.62 4.13
C LEU A 43 9.85 -8.30 5.50
N VAL A 44 10.62 -8.57 6.54
CA VAL A 44 10.23 -8.30 7.92
C VAL A 44 11.41 -7.64 8.61
N ASP A 45 11.12 -6.66 9.45
CA ASP A 45 12.18 -6.02 10.24
C ASP A 45 12.48 -6.81 11.53
N GLU A 46 13.36 -6.27 12.36
CA GLU A 46 13.78 -6.92 13.60
C GLU A 46 12.63 -7.14 14.58
N GLN A 47 11.58 -6.33 14.46
CA GLN A 47 10.41 -6.41 15.33
C GLN A 47 9.27 -7.25 14.75
N GLY A 48 9.49 -7.85 13.61
CA GLY A 48 8.49 -8.68 12.95
C GLY A 48 7.49 -7.90 12.12
N HIS A 49 7.74 -6.64 11.84
CA HIS A 49 6.83 -5.82 11.02
C HIS A 49 7.13 -6.02 9.54
N SER A 50 6.09 -6.30 8.77
CA SER A 50 6.21 -6.47 7.32
C SER A 50 6.31 -5.12 6.62
N TYR A 51 7.17 -5.03 5.61
CA TYR A 51 7.33 -3.81 4.84
C TYR A 51 7.67 -4.12 3.39
N ALA A 52 7.57 -3.11 2.54
CA ALA A 52 8.04 -3.18 1.17
C ALA A 52 9.19 -2.19 0.98
N GLU A 53 10.18 -2.58 0.20
CA GLU A 53 11.23 -1.65 -0.23
C GLU A 53 10.87 -1.17 -1.63
N MET A 54 10.48 0.09 -1.75
CA MET A 54 10.06 0.67 -3.02
C MET A 54 10.48 2.14 -3.10
N SER A 55 11.00 2.51 -4.25
CA SER A 55 11.24 3.91 -4.56
C SER A 55 9.94 4.55 -5.06
N ILE A 56 9.88 5.88 -5.02
CA ILE A 56 8.75 6.63 -5.58
C ILE A 56 8.57 6.29 -7.06
N GLY A 57 9.69 6.15 -7.80
CA GLY A 57 9.63 5.79 -9.21
C GLY A 57 9.01 4.43 -9.47
N GLN A 58 9.29 3.44 -8.61
CA GLN A 58 8.70 2.11 -8.74
C GLN A 58 7.20 2.14 -8.49
N ILE A 59 6.77 2.88 -7.46
CA ILE A 59 5.35 3.01 -7.16
C ILE A 59 4.63 3.72 -8.30
N ALA A 60 5.23 4.80 -8.81
CA ALA A 60 4.66 5.56 -9.92
C ALA A 60 4.47 4.68 -11.16
N ALA A 61 5.46 3.85 -11.48
CA ALA A 61 5.40 2.96 -12.62
C ALA A 61 4.29 1.92 -12.45
N GLN A 62 4.18 1.31 -11.28
CA GLN A 62 3.17 0.28 -11.03
C GLN A 62 1.75 0.85 -10.98
N ALA A 63 1.59 2.02 -10.42
CA ALA A 63 0.27 2.66 -10.33
C ALA A 63 -0.09 3.48 -11.56
N ASN A 64 0.85 3.65 -12.48
CA ASN A 64 0.68 4.44 -13.69
C ASN A 64 0.30 5.90 -13.39
N VAL A 65 1.02 6.51 -12.46
CA VAL A 65 0.84 7.92 -12.09
C VAL A 65 2.20 8.62 -12.07
N CYS A 66 2.21 9.94 -12.03
CA CYS A 66 3.47 10.67 -12.00
C CYS A 66 4.09 10.64 -10.59
N GLU A 67 5.41 10.77 -10.53
CA GLU A 67 6.14 10.69 -9.27
C GLU A 67 5.75 11.79 -8.27
N GLY A 68 5.46 12.98 -8.77
CA GLY A 68 5.02 14.07 -7.89
C GLY A 68 3.72 13.77 -7.18
N SER A 69 2.80 13.08 -7.85
CA SER A 69 1.54 12.64 -7.23
C SER A 69 1.78 11.56 -6.19
N VAL A 70 2.72 10.64 -6.45
CA VAL A 70 3.05 9.58 -5.49
C VAL A 70 3.58 10.19 -4.20
N ASP A 71 4.50 11.14 -4.29
CA ASP A 71 5.09 11.77 -3.11
C ASP A 71 4.02 12.40 -2.22
N LYS A 72 3.10 13.15 -2.81
CA LYS A 72 2.00 13.79 -2.09
C LYS A 72 1.09 12.75 -1.44
N ILE A 73 0.77 11.69 -2.16
CA ILE A 73 -0.13 10.65 -1.68
C ILE A 73 0.51 9.87 -0.54
N LEU A 74 1.81 9.55 -0.64
CA LEU A 74 2.50 8.87 0.46
C LEU A 74 2.46 9.71 1.73
N HIS A 75 2.65 11.02 1.58
CA HIS A 75 2.55 11.92 2.73
C HIS A 75 1.14 11.88 3.34
N SER A 76 0.11 11.95 2.50
CA SER A 76 -1.27 11.89 2.96
C SER A 76 -1.60 10.57 3.64
N LEU A 77 -1.17 9.45 3.08
CA LEU A 77 -1.39 8.14 3.66
C LEU A 77 -0.70 7.99 5.02
N SER A 78 0.49 8.57 5.15
CA SER A 78 1.21 8.58 6.43
C SER A 78 0.45 9.40 7.47
N CYS A 79 -0.10 10.55 7.07
CA CYS A 79 -0.82 11.43 7.99
C CYS A 79 -2.09 10.79 8.55
N ILE A 80 -2.77 9.98 7.75
CA ILE A 80 -3.99 9.30 8.21
C ILE A 80 -3.72 7.93 8.85
N GLY A 81 -2.46 7.53 8.93
CA GLY A 81 -2.07 6.31 9.64
C GLY A 81 -2.21 5.02 8.84
N LEU A 82 -2.33 5.08 7.52
CA LEU A 82 -2.41 3.87 6.70
C LEU A 82 -1.04 3.30 6.33
N ILE A 83 0.00 4.13 6.33
CA ILE A 83 1.37 3.66 6.10
C ILE A 83 2.32 4.37 7.04
N GLU A 84 3.51 3.79 7.19
CA GLU A 84 4.65 4.49 7.76
C GLU A 84 5.75 4.43 6.70
N TYR A 85 6.18 5.59 6.24
CA TYR A 85 7.15 5.70 5.17
C TYR A 85 8.49 6.19 5.72
N GLN A 86 9.52 5.35 5.59
CA GLN A 86 10.88 5.70 5.98
C GLN A 86 11.66 6.07 4.72
N LYS A 87 11.63 7.34 4.37
CA LYS A 87 12.17 7.83 3.11
C LYS A 87 13.64 7.48 2.91
N GLU A 88 14.42 7.50 3.96
CA GLU A 88 15.87 7.25 3.87
C GLU A 88 16.20 5.82 3.46
N SER A 89 15.39 4.87 3.84
CA SER A 89 15.61 3.46 3.54
C SER A 89 14.69 2.92 2.46
N ASN A 90 13.79 3.74 1.93
CA ASN A 90 12.74 3.33 0.99
C ASN A 90 11.85 2.23 1.54
N ARG A 91 11.72 2.14 2.86
CA ARG A 91 10.83 1.18 3.50
C ARG A 91 9.47 1.79 3.70
N ILE A 92 8.45 1.05 3.32
CA ILE A 92 7.07 1.47 3.51
C ILE A 92 6.35 0.37 4.25
N TYR A 93 5.82 0.70 5.42
CA TYR A 93 5.10 -0.25 6.26
C TYR A 93 3.60 -0.01 6.07
N PRO A 94 2.87 -0.91 5.40
CA PRO A 94 1.42 -0.77 5.36
C PRO A 94 0.85 -1.04 6.75
N LYS A 95 -0.09 -0.22 7.17
CA LYS A 95 -0.72 -0.34 8.47
C LYS A 95 -2.17 -0.71 8.31
N LYS A 96 -2.65 -1.57 9.18
CA LYS A 96 -4.06 -1.86 9.24
C LYS A 96 -4.73 -0.77 10.08
N PRO A 97 -5.76 -0.11 9.58
CA PRO A 97 -6.43 0.91 10.37
C PRO A 97 -7.17 0.31 11.55
N VAL A 98 -7.40 1.12 12.59
CA VAL A 98 -8.06 0.67 13.81
C VAL A 98 -9.58 0.64 13.71
N ILE A 99 -10.12 0.71 12.51
CA ILE A 99 -11.56 0.69 12.26
C ILE A 99 -12.21 -0.56 12.86
N GLY A 100 -11.56 -1.71 12.72
CA GLY A 100 -12.08 -2.95 13.24
C GLY A 100 -12.29 -2.94 14.73
N GLU A 101 -11.47 -2.19 15.47
CA GLU A 101 -11.61 -2.08 16.91
C GLU A 101 -12.86 -1.30 17.29
N LYS A 102 -13.20 -0.29 16.51
CA LYS A 102 -14.41 0.49 16.72
C LYS A 102 -15.65 -0.33 16.45
N GLU A 103 -15.59 -1.17 15.47
CA GLU A 103 -16.70 -2.01 15.07
C GLU A 103 -16.95 -3.15 16.04
N SER A 104 -15.95 -3.55 16.78
CA SER A 104 -16.08 -4.63 17.73
C SER A 104 -16.82 -4.22 19.00
N ILE A 105 -17.13 -2.97 19.13
CA ILE A 105 -17.89 -2.44 20.27
C ILE A 105 -19.43 -2.58 20.06
#